data_d17f1d02f3df6013b456a8aea44baa21
#
_entry.id   d17f1d02f3df6013b456a8aea44baa21
#
_cell.length_a   1.000
_cell.length_b   1.000
_cell.length_c   1.000
_cell.angle_alpha   90.00
_cell.angle_beta   90.00
_cell.angle_gamma   90.00
#
_symmetry.space_group_name_H-M   'P 1'
#
loop_
_entity.id
_entity.type
_entity.pdbx_description
1 polymer ?
#
loop_
_entity_poly.entity_id
_entity_poly.type
_entity_poly.pdbx_seq_one_letter_code
_entity_poly.pdbx_strand_id
1 'polypeptide(L)'
;MKLSLNWIKDYVKLPDDMDLSKLAYDLTMSTVEVEGAESLAERFDKIIVGEIKEVLPHPNADKLRVCRVDIGEGEIKDIVCGGSNLEVGMKVVVACPGAMVRWHGEGEPVEIKNAKLRGVASFGTPKYMAHSYPSTRGKRRRR
;
A
#
# COMPACT_ATOMS: atom_id res chain seq x y z
N MET A 1 -2.33 16.40 -20.98
CA MET A 1 -3.00 16.72 -19.68
C MET A 1 -3.37 15.42 -19.00
N LYS A 2 -3.27 15.31 -17.66
CA LYS A 2 -3.73 14.10 -16.92
C LYS A 2 -4.97 14.46 -16.12
N LEU A 3 -5.99 13.57 -16.18
CA LEU A 3 -7.24 13.71 -15.45
C LEU A 3 -7.43 12.50 -14.53
N SER A 4 -7.93 12.73 -13.31
CA SER A 4 -8.28 11.67 -12.38
C SER A 4 -9.77 11.35 -12.52
N LEU A 5 -10.11 10.09 -12.80
CA LEU A 5 -11.50 9.65 -12.85
C LEU A 5 -12.21 9.79 -11.51
N ASN A 6 -11.50 9.60 -10.39
CA ASN A 6 -12.10 9.81 -9.08
C ASN A 6 -12.52 11.27 -8.89
N TRP A 7 -11.75 12.20 -9.44
CA TRP A 7 -12.10 13.62 -9.41
C TRP A 7 -13.26 13.95 -10.37
N ILE A 8 -13.28 13.34 -11.55
CA ILE A 8 -14.37 13.52 -12.52
C ILE A 8 -15.71 13.04 -11.95
N LYS A 9 -15.71 11.96 -11.16
CA LYS A 9 -16.91 11.43 -10.49
C LYS A 9 -17.62 12.44 -9.58
N ASP A 10 -16.93 13.48 -9.11
CA ASP A 10 -17.56 14.56 -8.32
C ASP A 10 -18.49 15.44 -9.19
N TYR A 11 -18.31 15.43 -10.50
CA TYR A 11 -19.06 16.27 -11.44
C TYR A 11 -19.96 15.49 -12.37
N VAL A 12 -19.62 14.23 -12.66
CA VAL A 12 -20.32 13.38 -13.63
C VAL A 12 -20.57 12.01 -13.03
N LYS A 13 -21.77 11.49 -13.18
CA LYS A 13 -22.09 10.10 -12.82
C LYS A 13 -21.44 9.15 -13.81
N LEU A 14 -20.47 8.39 -13.36
CA LEU A 14 -19.81 7.33 -14.11
C LEU A 14 -20.24 5.97 -13.55
N PRO A 15 -20.41 4.92 -14.40
CA PRO A 15 -20.64 3.56 -13.94
C PRO A 15 -19.49 3.06 -13.07
N ASP A 16 -19.79 2.23 -12.06
CA ASP A 16 -18.75 1.69 -11.17
C ASP A 16 -17.90 0.61 -11.84
N ASP A 17 -18.47 -0.11 -12.80
CA ASP A 17 -17.85 -1.18 -13.59
C ASP A 17 -17.28 -0.70 -14.93
N MET A 18 -16.95 0.58 -15.04
CA MET A 18 -16.51 1.19 -16.29
C MET A 18 -15.16 0.65 -16.75
N ASP A 19 -15.11 0.13 -17.98
CA ASP A 19 -13.87 -0.24 -18.66
C ASP A 19 -13.10 1.02 -19.10
N LEU A 20 -11.88 1.18 -18.55
CA LEU A 20 -11.01 2.32 -18.86
C LEU A 20 -10.60 2.38 -20.33
N SER A 21 -10.36 1.24 -20.97
CA SER A 21 -9.97 1.17 -22.37
C SER A 21 -11.10 1.60 -23.27
N LYS A 22 -12.32 1.16 -22.95
CA LYS A 22 -13.53 1.57 -23.66
C LYS A 22 -13.80 3.05 -23.50
N LEU A 23 -13.67 3.59 -22.28
CA LEU A 23 -13.84 5.03 -22.03
C LEU A 23 -12.82 5.86 -22.81
N ALA A 24 -11.54 5.45 -22.82
CA ALA A 24 -10.49 6.13 -23.56
C ALA A 24 -10.80 6.15 -25.06
N TYR A 25 -11.27 5.03 -25.62
CA TYR A 25 -11.71 4.92 -27.01
C TYR A 25 -12.91 5.84 -27.32
N ASP A 26 -13.95 5.79 -26.51
CA ASP A 26 -15.16 6.59 -26.70
C ASP A 26 -14.87 8.10 -26.64
N LEU A 27 -13.97 8.53 -25.73
CA LEU A 27 -13.52 9.92 -25.63
C LEU A 27 -12.71 10.32 -26.86
N THR A 28 -11.81 9.48 -27.32
CA THR A 28 -11.00 9.75 -28.52
C THR A 28 -11.87 9.90 -29.75
N MET A 29 -12.90 9.05 -29.89
CA MET A 29 -13.79 9.08 -31.04
C MET A 29 -14.80 10.22 -31.01
N SER A 30 -15.12 10.79 -29.83
CA SER A 30 -16.17 11.80 -29.70
C SER A 30 -15.68 13.21 -29.37
N THR A 31 -14.54 13.37 -28.71
CA THR A 31 -14.11 14.67 -28.19
C THR A 31 -12.64 14.97 -28.35
N VAL A 32 -11.75 14.26 -27.62
CA VAL A 32 -10.32 14.53 -27.54
C VAL A 32 -9.55 13.21 -27.55
N GLU A 33 -8.38 13.22 -28.18
CA GLU A 33 -7.49 12.07 -28.19
C GLU A 33 -7.01 11.74 -26.76
N VAL A 34 -7.18 10.47 -26.36
CA VAL A 34 -6.70 9.91 -25.11
C VAL A 34 -5.48 9.05 -25.41
N GLU A 35 -4.29 9.55 -25.08
CA GLU A 35 -3.02 8.87 -25.31
C GLU A 35 -2.84 7.60 -24.46
N GLY A 36 -3.55 7.50 -23.34
CA GLY A 36 -3.52 6.33 -22.46
C GLY A 36 -4.38 6.47 -21.22
N ALA A 37 -4.71 5.35 -20.63
CA ALA A 37 -5.42 5.27 -19.36
C ALA A 37 -4.67 4.29 -18.44
N GLU A 38 -4.50 4.64 -17.16
CA GLU A 38 -3.76 3.88 -16.18
C GLU A 38 -4.58 3.68 -14.90
N SER A 39 -4.74 2.44 -14.46
CA SER A 39 -5.31 2.13 -13.15
C SER A 39 -4.20 2.17 -12.09
N LEU A 40 -4.25 3.16 -11.20
CA LEU A 40 -3.30 3.21 -10.08
C LEU A 40 -3.50 2.07 -9.07
N ALA A 41 -4.68 1.44 -9.05
CA ALA A 41 -4.97 0.30 -8.18
C ALA A 41 -4.06 -0.90 -8.48
N GLU A 42 -3.69 -1.12 -9.73
CA GLU A 42 -2.79 -2.21 -10.13
C GLU A 42 -1.40 -2.09 -9.49
N ARG A 43 -0.94 -0.87 -9.21
CA ARG A 43 0.33 -0.62 -8.51
C ARG A 43 0.33 -1.06 -7.05
N PHE A 44 -0.86 -1.21 -6.47
CA PHE A 44 -1.06 -1.55 -5.06
C PHE A 44 -1.68 -2.95 -4.89
N ASP A 45 -1.63 -3.78 -5.95
CA ASP A 45 -2.07 -5.16 -5.83
C ASP A 45 -1.31 -5.87 -4.70
N LYS A 46 -2.05 -6.56 -3.81
CA LYS A 46 -1.54 -7.22 -2.60
C LYS A 46 -0.78 -6.31 -1.62
N ILE A 47 -1.00 -5.00 -1.72
CA ILE A 47 -0.54 -4.03 -0.72
C ILE A 47 -1.75 -3.56 0.08
N ILE A 48 -1.70 -3.76 1.38
CA ILE A 48 -2.81 -3.49 2.30
C ILE A 48 -2.38 -2.60 3.46
N VAL A 49 -3.34 -2.07 4.18
CA VAL A 49 -3.11 -1.37 5.45
C VAL A 49 -3.40 -2.32 6.59
N GLY A 50 -2.41 -2.58 7.43
CA GLY A 50 -2.55 -3.36 8.66
C GLY A 50 -2.36 -2.51 9.91
N GLU A 51 -2.72 -3.06 11.07
CA GLU A 51 -2.52 -2.43 12.37
C GLU A 51 -1.58 -3.27 13.22
N ILE A 52 -0.55 -2.64 13.79
CA ILE A 52 0.38 -3.30 14.72
C ILE A 52 -0.34 -3.57 16.03
N LYS A 53 -0.51 -4.84 16.38
CA LYS A 53 -1.10 -5.26 17.66
C LYS A 53 -0.03 -5.49 18.73
N GLU A 54 1.18 -5.89 18.33
CA GLU A 54 2.26 -6.16 19.27
C GLU A 54 3.62 -5.93 18.60
N VAL A 55 4.59 -5.45 19.37
CA VAL A 55 5.98 -5.26 18.95
C VAL A 55 6.90 -6.02 19.90
N LEU A 56 7.59 -7.04 19.39
CA LEU A 56 8.48 -7.92 20.15
C LEU A 56 9.93 -7.73 19.71
N PRO A 57 10.92 -7.88 20.60
CA PRO A 57 12.33 -7.93 20.21
C PRO A 57 12.58 -9.19 19.35
N HIS A 58 13.46 -9.07 18.36
CA HIS A 58 13.87 -10.21 17.57
C HIS A 58 14.89 -11.08 18.35
N PRO A 59 14.73 -12.41 18.44
CA PRO A 59 15.56 -13.25 19.28
C PRO A 59 17.04 -13.30 18.86
N ASN A 60 17.34 -13.09 17.59
CA ASN A 60 18.67 -13.23 17.03
C ASN A 60 19.20 -11.94 16.36
N ALA A 61 18.60 -10.77 16.67
CA ALA A 61 19.02 -9.52 16.06
C ALA A 61 18.56 -8.28 16.83
N ASP A 62 19.48 -7.56 17.45
CA ASP A 62 19.19 -6.39 18.31
C ASP A 62 18.49 -5.23 17.57
N LYS A 63 18.76 -5.09 16.27
CA LYS A 63 18.21 -4.02 15.42
C LYS A 63 16.89 -4.37 14.75
N LEU A 64 16.41 -5.61 14.94
CA LEU A 64 15.14 -6.06 14.35
C LEU A 64 14.05 -6.19 15.41
N ARG A 65 12.81 -6.01 14.98
CA ARG A 65 11.62 -6.23 15.77
C ARG A 65 10.69 -7.22 15.04
N VAL A 66 9.98 -8.03 15.77
CA VAL A 66 8.89 -8.86 15.26
C VAL A 66 7.59 -8.15 15.57
N CYS A 67 6.89 -7.70 14.54
CA CYS A 67 5.61 -7.03 14.67
C CYS A 67 4.49 -8.03 14.37
N ARG A 68 3.54 -8.15 15.27
CA ARG A 68 2.28 -8.87 15.03
C ARG A 68 1.29 -7.88 14.47
N VAL A 69 0.99 -8.05 13.19
CA VAL A 69 0.18 -7.11 12.42
C VAL A 69 -1.14 -7.76 12.04
N ASP A 70 -2.23 -7.10 12.40
CA ASP A 70 -3.57 -7.43 11.93
C ASP A 70 -3.70 -6.90 10.49
N ILE A 71 -3.86 -7.78 9.55
CA ILE A 71 -3.97 -7.47 8.12
C ILE A 71 -5.40 -7.41 7.61
N GLY A 72 -6.37 -7.48 8.51
CA GLY A 72 -7.79 -7.45 8.24
C GLY A 72 -8.46 -8.78 8.63
N GLU A 73 -9.76 -8.72 8.86
CA GLU A 73 -10.61 -9.86 9.24
C GLU A 73 -10.11 -10.66 10.49
N GLY A 74 -9.29 -10.01 11.34
CA GLY A 74 -8.70 -10.65 12.53
C GLY A 74 -7.51 -11.56 12.24
N GLU A 75 -6.99 -11.56 11.01
CA GLU A 75 -5.81 -12.33 10.64
C GLU A 75 -4.53 -11.64 11.08
N ILE A 76 -3.84 -12.22 12.05
CA ILE A 76 -2.56 -11.68 12.57
C ILE A 76 -1.39 -12.37 11.90
N LYS A 77 -0.46 -11.58 11.37
CA LYS A 77 0.78 -12.05 10.74
C LYS A 77 2.00 -11.51 11.47
N ASP A 78 3.02 -12.36 11.58
CA ASP A 78 4.33 -11.94 12.09
C ASP A 78 5.16 -11.35 10.96
N ILE A 79 5.63 -10.13 11.15
CA ILE A 79 6.44 -9.39 10.18
C ILE A 79 7.68 -8.86 10.88
N VAL A 80 8.85 -9.25 10.38
CA VAL A 80 10.13 -8.77 10.90
C VAL A 80 10.46 -7.42 10.28
N CYS A 81 10.74 -6.41 11.11
CA CYS A 81 11.02 -5.05 10.69
C CYS A 81 12.25 -4.46 11.37
N GLY A 82 13.03 -3.65 10.64
CA GLY A 82 14.19 -2.89 11.17
C GLY A 82 13.86 -1.44 11.51
N GLY A 83 12.59 -1.04 11.51
CA GLY A 83 12.18 0.32 11.90
C GLY A 83 12.35 0.56 13.40
N SER A 84 12.76 1.77 13.76
CA SER A 84 12.91 2.19 15.16
C SER A 84 11.66 2.87 15.73
N ASN A 85 10.74 3.27 14.85
CA ASN A 85 9.54 4.04 15.18
C ASN A 85 8.25 3.21 15.20
N LEU A 86 8.37 1.94 15.61
CA LEU A 86 7.24 1.01 15.62
C LEU A 86 6.52 1.08 16.97
N GLU A 87 5.20 1.33 16.92
CA GLU A 87 4.35 1.43 18.09
C GLU A 87 3.09 0.58 17.92
N VAL A 88 2.57 0.05 19.02
CA VAL A 88 1.29 -0.67 19.05
C VAL A 88 0.15 0.28 18.68
N GLY A 89 -0.79 -0.18 17.88
CA GLY A 89 -1.89 0.61 17.34
C GLY A 89 -1.55 1.43 16.08
N MET A 90 -0.28 1.41 15.65
CA MET A 90 0.14 2.09 14.42
C MET A 90 -0.43 1.38 13.20
N LYS A 91 -0.99 2.15 12.26
CA LYS A 91 -1.37 1.65 10.94
C LYS A 91 -0.18 1.71 10.00
N VAL A 92 0.10 0.60 9.37
CA VAL A 92 1.26 0.40 8.51
C VAL A 92 0.86 -0.18 7.17
N VAL A 93 1.64 0.15 6.15
CA VAL A 93 1.48 -0.46 4.82
C VAL A 93 2.21 -1.80 4.80
N VAL A 94 1.50 -2.84 4.45
CA VAL A 94 2.00 -4.22 4.36
C VAL A 94 1.95 -4.68 2.92
N ALA A 95 3.10 -5.02 2.37
CA ALA A 95 3.20 -5.70 1.09
C ALA A 95 3.11 -7.22 1.35
N CYS A 96 1.99 -7.82 0.97
CA CYS A 96 1.76 -9.25 1.10
C CYS A 96 2.61 -10.06 0.11
N PRO A 97 2.81 -11.36 0.33
CA PRO A 97 3.47 -12.23 -0.63
C PRO A 97 2.82 -12.19 -2.01
N GLY A 98 3.64 -12.05 -3.04
CA GLY A 98 3.22 -11.85 -4.43
C GLY A 98 2.94 -10.39 -4.82
N ALA A 99 3.08 -9.42 -3.91
CA ALA A 99 3.06 -8.01 -4.27
C ALA A 99 4.32 -7.64 -5.05
N MET A 100 4.15 -6.81 -6.09
CA MET A 100 5.26 -6.28 -6.88
C MET A 100 5.65 -4.89 -6.37
N VAL A 101 6.87 -4.74 -5.86
CA VAL A 101 7.30 -3.53 -5.21
C VAL A 101 8.59 -2.99 -5.80
N ARG A 102 8.63 -1.68 -6.07
CA ARG A 102 9.86 -0.97 -6.45
C ARG A 102 10.51 -0.36 -5.22
N TRP A 103 11.78 -0.70 -5.00
CA TRP A 103 12.54 -0.13 -3.89
C TRP A 103 12.84 1.36 -4.16
N HIS A 104 12.46 2.21 -3.20
CA HIS A 104 12.61 3.66 -3.32
C HIS A 104 11.91 4.30 -4.53
N GLY A 105 10.97 3.58 -5.17
CA GLY A 105 10.27 4.08 -6.37
C GLY A 105 11.05 3.95 -7.67
N GLU A 106 12.26 3.41 -7.64
CA GLU A 106 13.15 3.25 -8.78
C GLU A 106 13.53 1.79 -9.02
N GLY A 107 13.99 1.46 -10.24
CA GLY A 107 14.41 0.12 -10.63
C GLY A 107 13.27 -0.81 -11.00
N GLU A 108 13.64 -2.07 -11.27
CA GLU A 108 12.67 -3.11 -11.62
C GLU A 108 11.84 -3.52 -10.40
N PRO A 109 10.54 -3.83 -10.61
CA PRO A 109 9.71 -4.34 -9.55
C PRO A 109 10.22 -5.69 -9.03
N VAL A 110 10.25 -5.84 -7.71
CA VAL A 110 10.64 -7.10 -7.05
C VAL A 110 9.43 -7.73 -6.41
N GLU A 111 9.21 -9.01 -6.66
CA GLU A 111 8.15 -9.79 -6.02
C GLU A 111 8.46 -10.01 -4.55
N ILE A 112 7.52 -9.66 -3.69
CA ILE A 112 7.59 -9.93 -2.25
C ILE A 112 7.28 -11.40 -2.00
N LYS A 113 8.15 -12.07 -1.24
CA LYS A 113 7.99 -13.49 -0.86
C LYS A 113 8.04 -13.62 0.65
N ASN A 114 7.44 -14.70 1.16
CA ASN A 114 7.68 -15.09 2.54
C ASN A 114 9.17 -15.34 2.75
N ALA A 115 9.74 -14.71 3.74
CA ALA A 115 11.16 -14.82 4.03
C ALA A 115 11.40 -15.32 5.47
N LYS A 116 12.51 -16.02 5.69
CA LYS A 116 12.98 -16.36 7.02
C LYS A 116 14.18 -15.47 7.34
N LEU A 117 13.99 -14.52 8.24
CA LEU A 117 15.00 -13.54 8.62
C LEU A 117 15.62 -13.95 9.95
N ARG A 118 16.90 -14.34 9.93
CA ARG A 118 17.67 -14.79 11.11
C ARG A 118 16.91 -15.81 11.99
N GLY A 119 16.18 -16.73 11.35
CA GLY A 119 15.47 -17.80 12.04
C GLY A 119 13.98 -17.55 12.29
N VAL A 120 13.50 -16.29 12.18
CA VAL A 120 12.10 -15.94 12.34
C VAL A 120 11.42 -15.84 10.96
N ALA A 121 10.27 -16.50 10.81
CA ALA A 121 9.47 -16.38 9.60
C ALA A 121 8.83 -14.97 9.56
N SER A 122 8.87 -14.33 8.40
CA SER A 122 8.23 -13.04 8.16
C SER A 122 7.25 -13.17 7.01
N PHE A 123 6.01 -12.77 7.26
CA PHE A 123 4.98 -12.65 6.23
C PHE A 123 5.22 -11.37 5.43
N GLY A 124 5.70 -11.52 4.20
CA GLY A 124 6.08 -10.37 3.38
C GLY A 124 7.45 -9.79 3.76
N THR A 125 7.80 -8.65 3.21
CA THR A 125 9.11 -8.01 3.42
C THR A 125 9.00 -6.82 4.35
N PRO A 126 9.87 -6.69 5.35
CA PRO A 126 9.81 -5.67 6.39
C PRO A 126 10.11 -4.25 5.92
N LYS A 127 10.54 -4.04 4.69
CA LYS A 127 11.08 -2.76 4.22
C LYS A 127 10.03 -1.68 3.96
N TYR A 128 8.74 -2.06 3.89
CA TYR A 128 7.63 -1.13 3.67
C TYR A 128 6.80 -0.77 4.90
N MET A 129 7.14 -1.29 6.08
CA MET A 129 6.50 -0.87 7.33
C MET A 129 6.97 0.53 7.81
N ALA A 130 7.90 1.17 7.11
CA ALA A 130 8.68 2.28 7.65
C ALA A 130 8.21 3.68 7.26
N HIS A 131 6.98 3.87 6.84
CA HIS A 131 6.43 5.23 6.76
C HIS A 131 5.08 5.28 7.47
N SER A 132 5.12 5.57 8.76
CA SER A 132 3.99 6.12 9.48
C SER A 132 3.59 7.43 8.80
N TYR A 133 2.43 7.45 8.15
CA TYR A 133 1.76 8.72 7.96
C TYR A 133 1.43 9.24 9.37
N PRO A 134 1.99 10.39 9.79
CA PRO A 134 1.51 11.01 10.99
C PRO A 134 0.02 11.26 10.76
N SER A 135 -0.82 10.80 11.69
CA SER A 135 -2.23 11.12 11.68
C SER A 135 -2.34 12.63 11.84
N THR A 136 -2.33 13.35 10.74
CA THR A 136 -2.76 14.74 10.72
C THR A 136 -4.26 14.74 10.94
N ARG A 137 -4.69 14.54 12.17
CA ARG A 137 -5.96 15.10 12.62
C ARG A 137 -5.82 16.60 12.46
N GLY A 138 -6.12 17.07 11.24
CA GLY A 138 -6.24 18.47 10.95
C GLY A 138 -7.21 19.09 11.93
N LYS A 139 -6.70 19.92 12.84
CA LYS A 139 -7.50 20.90 13.53
C LYS A 139 -8.16 21.74 12.46
N ARG A 140 -9.42 21.44 12.14
CA ARG A 140 -10.27 22.37 11.41
C ARG A 140 -10.29 23.66 12.22
N ARG A 141 -9.51 24.65 11.81
CA ARG A 141 -9.73 26.03 12.26
C ARG A 141 -11.08 26.43 11.69
N ARG A 142 -12.07 26.55 12.57
CA ARG A 142 -13.30 27.29 12.27
C ARG A 142 -12.89 28.76 12.08
N ARG A 143 -13.17 29.28 10.94
CA ARG A 143 -13.38 30.72 10.71
C ARG A 143 -14.86 30.91 10.46
#